data_ac5d52fece86f92799d57b1b5d3ce5ef
#
_entry.id   ac5d52fece86f92799d57b1b5d3ce5ef
#
_cell.length_a   1.000
_cell.length_b   1.000
_cell.length_c   1.000
_cell.angle_alpha   90.00
_cell.angle_beta   90.00
_cell.angle_gamma   90.00
#
_symmetry.space_group_name_H-M   'P 1'
#
loop_
_entity.id
_entity.type
_entity.pdbx_description
1 polymer ?
#
loop_
_entity_poly.entity_id
_entity_poly.type
_entity_poly.pdbx_seq_one_letter_code
_entity_poly.pdbx_strand_id
1 'polypeptide(L)'
;NANCTVEEVAHELSLLGTQESGVARFIKDEAEFDSLLAEAVPLVVDCTASWCGPCKLVAPMMDKLAAEYGERVNVFKLDLDKNKPVASRFGIKSIPAVMFFRNGELKETLTGVNPYDTFSATTASFLS
;
A
#
# COMPACT_ATOMS: atom_id res chain seq x y z
N ASN A 1 0.50 19.71 7.22
CA ASN A 1 0.90 19.76 7.62
C ASN A 1 1.24 19.55 8.00
N ALA A 2 1.06 19.63 7.89
CA ALA A 2 1.57 19.52 8.35
C ALA A 2 2.11 19.00 8.54
N ASN A 3 2.47 18.81 8.42
CA ASN A 3 3.24 18.40 8.69
C ASN A 3 3.98 18.31 9.15
N CYS A 4 4.19 18.63 9.40
CA CYS A 4 5.20 18.39 9.85
C CYS A 4 5.61 18.39 11.04
N THR A 5 5.61 19.36 11.59
CA THR A 5 5.90 19.12 12.83
C THR A 5 5.80 17.81 13.29
N VAL A 6 5.10 17.20 12.71
CA VAL A 6 4.89 15.88 12.98
C VAL A 6 6.11 15.10 12.95
N GLU A 7 7.06 15.54 12.29
CA GLU A 7 8.22 14.83 12.13
C GLU A 7 8.86 14.39 13.34
N GLU A 8 8.94 15.19 14.31
CA GLU A 8 9.66 14.74 15.44
C GLU A 8 8.94 13.67 16.14
N VAL A 9 7.67 13.70 16.10
CA VAL A 9 6.92 12.64 16.76
C VAL A 9 7.12 11.35 16.03
N ALA A 10 7.04 11.40 14.73
CA ALA A 10 7.22 10.21 13.95
C ALA A 10 8.61 9.66 14.13
N HIS A 11 9.55 10.54 14.29
CA HIS A 11 10.91 10.12 14.47
C HIS A 11 11.05 9.27 15.72
N GLU A 12 10.40 9.65 16.78
CA GLU A 12 10.52 8.86 17.99
C GLU A 12 9.88 7.51 17.81
N LEU A 13 8.78 7.45 17.12
CA LEU A 13 8.13 6.19 16.92
C LEU A 13 8.97 5.23 16.12
N SER A 14 9.73 5.76 15.18
CA SER A 14 10.52 4.89 14.36
C SER A 14 11.61 4.22 15.16
N LEU A 15 11.96 4.76 16.30
CA LEU A 15 12.98 4.15 17.12
C LEU A 15 12.52 2.85 17.71
N LEU A 16 11.25 2.56 17.65
CA LEU A 16 10.75 1.32 18.19
C LEU A 16 11.00 0.15 17.25
N GLY A 17 11.54 0.44 16.07
CA GLY A 17 11.93 -0.62 15.19
C GLY A 17 10.83 -1.29 14.42
N THR A 18 9.65 -0.73 14.41
CA THR A 18 8.56 -1.32 13.67
C THR A 18 8.25 -0.48 12.46
N GLN A 19 7.34 -0.93 11.64
CA GLN A 19 6.93 -0.16 10.51
C GLN A 19 6.34 1.15 10.98
N GLU A 20 6.68 2.23 10.32
CA GLU A 20 6.17 3.52 10.71
C GLU A 20 4.72 3.66 10.39
N SER A 21 3.94 4.11 11.37
CA SER A 21 2.54 4.37 11.13
C SER A 21 2.40 5.58 10.23
N GLY A 22 1.42 5.55 9.36
CA GLY A 22 1.11 6.69 8.53
C GLY A 22 1.89 6.78 7.25
N VAL A 23 2.70 5.78 6.96
CA VAL A 23 3.49 5.76 5.74
C VAL A 23 3.39 4.40 5.07
N ALA A 24 3.00 4.40 3.79
CA ALA A 24 3.00 3.19 3.00
C ALA A 24 4.34 3.14 2.28
N ARG A 25 5.18 2.18 2.63
CA ARG A 25 6.51 2.08 2.07
C ARG A 25 6.52 1.30 0.78
N PHE A 26 7.61 1.44 0.01
CA PHE A 26 7.74 0.72 -1.25
C PHE A 26 8.24 -0.70 -1.00
N ILE A 27 7.69 -1.65 -1.76
CA ILE A 27 8.17 -3.01 -1.78
C ILE A 27 9.43 -3.02 -2.63
N LYS A 28 10.49 -3.61 -2.13
CA LYS A 28 11.78 -3.58 -2.79
C LYS A 28 11.84 -4.47 -4.02
N ASP A 29 11.38 -5.70 -3.90
CA ASP A 29 11.47 -6.66 -5.00
C ASP A 29 10.42 -7.76 -4.81
N GLU A 30 10.39 -8.70 -5.75
CA GLU A 30 9.40 -9.76 -5.72
C GLU A 30 9.56 -10.67 -4.51
N ALA A 31 10.78 -10.87 -4.05
CA ALA A 31 11.01 -11.69 -2.86
C ALA A 31 10.35 -11.08 -1.63
N GLU A 32 10.46 -9.76 -1.49
CA GLU A 32 9.80 -9.09 -0.38
C GLU A 32 8.29 -9.16 -0.55
N PHE A 33 7.81 -9.01 -1.77
CA PHE A 33 6.38 -9.10 -2.05
C PHE A 33 5.84 -10.47 -1.60
N ASP A 34 6.55 -11.53 -1.95
CA ASP A 34 6.12 -12.87 -1.56
C ASP A 34 6.16 -13.07 -0.05
N SER A 35 7.14 -12.48 0.62
CA SER A 35 7.19 -12.53 2.08
C SER A 35 5.97 -11.87 2.69
N LEU A 36 5.54 -10.74 2.12
CA LEU A 36 4.37 -10.05 2.63
C LEU A 36 3.09 -10.85 2.38
N LEU A 37 3.03 -11.55 1.26
CA LEU A 37 1.88 -12.41 0.98
C LEU A 37 1.75 -13.53 2.00
N ALA A 38 2.87 -13.97 2.56
CA ALA A 38 2.86 -15.07 3.50
C ALA A 38 2.43 -14.66 4.91
N GLU A 39 2.33 -13.35 5.15
CA GLU A 39 1.94 -12.89 6.49
C GLU A 39 0.45 -13.06 6.72
N ALA A 40 0.09 -13.13 7.98
CA ALA A 40 -1.31 -13.39 8.35
C ALA A 40 -2.23 -12.19 8.11
N VAL A 41 -1.68 -10.98 8.11
CA VAL A 41 -2.52 -9.79 7.95
C VAL A 41 -2.80 -9.53 6.47
N PRO A 42 -3.94 -8.92 6.16
CA PRO A 42 -4.22 -8.53 4.78
C PRO A 42 -3.18 -7.58 4.24
N LEU A 43 -2.96 -7.62 2.94
CA LEU A 43 -1.98 -6.80 2.26
C LEU A 43 -2.65 -5.93 1.21
N VAL A 44 -2.35 -4.65 1.22
CA VAL A 44 -2.83 -3.70 0.23
C VAL A 44 -1.60 -3.19 -0.53
N VAL A 45 -1.61 -3.31 -1.85
CA VAL A 45 -0.48 -2.92 -2.68
C VAL A 45 -0.92 -1.89 -3.72
N ASP A 46 -0.35 -0.69 -3.63
CA ASP A 46 -0.62 0.40 -4.56
C ASP A 46 0.39 0.30 -5.70
N CYS A 47 -0.07 -0.12 -6.87
CA CYS A 47 0.80 -0.23 -8.05
C CYS A 47 0.94 1.14 -8.68
N THR A 48 2.16 1.59 -8.84
CA THR A 48 2.45 2.94 -9.30
C THR A 48 3.68 2.95 -10.22
N ALA A 49 3.98 4.10 -10.80
CA ALA A 49 5.18 4.32 -11.59
C ALA A 49 5.53 5.79 -11.52
N SER A 50 6.80 6.11 -11.69
CA SER A 50 7.25 7.49 -11.53
C SER A 50 6.64 8.43 -12.57
N TRP A 51 6.28 7.90 -13.75
CA TRP A 51 5.72 8.71 -14.83
C TRP A 51 4.20 8.86 -14.76
N CYS A 52 3.57 8.27 -13.77
CA CYS A 52 2.12 8.24 -13.68
C CYS A 52 1.60 9.40 -12.83
N GLY A 53 0.98 10.39 -13.49
CA GLY A 53 0.42 11.53 -12.77
C GLY A 53 -0.68 11.16 -11.80
N PRO A 54 -1.72 10.43 -12.27
CA PRO A 54 -2.81 10.06 -11.37
C PRO A 54 -2.38 9.24 -10.17
N CYS A 55 -1.29 8.48 -10.30
CA CYS A 55 -0.80 7.68 -9.19
C CYS A 55 -0.39 8.57 -8.01
N LYS A 56 0.01 9.81 -8.29
CA LYS A 56 0.41 10.73 -7.24
C LYS A 56 -0.76 11.16 -6.38
N LEU A 57 -1.98 11.02 -6.88
CA LEU A 57 -3.16 11.35 -6.11
C LEU A 57 -3.51 10.20 -5.15
N VAL A 58 -3.16 8.97 -5.54
CA VAL A 58 -3.46 7.81 -4.71
C VAL A 58 -2.42 7.64 -3.59
N ALA A 59 -1.18 8.04 -3.84
CA ALA A 59 -0.11 7.84 -2.87
C ALA A 59 -0.44 8.37 -1.46
N PRO A 60 -0.92 9.62 -1.30
CA PRO A 60 -1.25 10.10 0.04
C PRO A 60 -2.44 9.37 0.64
N MET A 61 -3.34 8.83 -0.19
CA MET A 61 -4.45 8.05 0.31
C MET A 61 -3.94 6.76 0.93
N MET A 62 -2.88 6.18 0.36
CA MET A 62 -2.30 4.96 0.90
C MET A 62 -1.62 5.25 2.23
N ASP A 63 -0.98 6.40 2.35
CA ASP A 63 -0.37 6.79 3.63
C ASP A 63 -1.45 6.94 4.69
N LYS A 64 -2.59 7.53 4.32
CA LYS A 64 -3.68 7.70 5.25
C LYS A 64 -4.25 6.34 5.65
N LEU A 65 -4.34 5.42 4.68
CA LEU A 65 -4.85 4.08 4.94
C LEU A 65 -3.92 3.36 5.93
N ALA A 66 -2.61 3.46 5.71
CA ALA A 66 -1.63 2.85 6.60
C ALA A 66 -1.77 3.40 8.02
N ALA A 67 -1.99 4.70 8.14
CA ALA A 67 -2.15 5.32 9.45
C ALA A 67 -3.44 4.88 10.12
N GLU A 68 -4.52 4.81 9.35
CA GLU A 68 -5.82 4.51 9.92
C GLU A 68 -5.92 3.06 10.40
N TYR A 69 -5.36 2.13 9.65
CA TYR A 69 -5.49 0.72 10.00
C TYR A 69 -4.30 0.17 10.80
N GLY A 70 -3.19 0.91 10.81
CA GLY A 70 -2.04 0.54 11.65
C GLY A 70 -1.54 -0.85 11.37
N GLU A 71 -1.39 -1.64 12.41
CA GLU A 71 -0.84 -2.98 12.27
C GLU A 71 -1.83 -4.02 11.79
N ARG A 72 -3.08 -3.64 11.62
CA ARG A 72 -4.09 -4.60 11.19
C ARG A 72 -3.98 -4.95 9.72
N VAL A 73 -3.34 -4.09 8.94
CA VAL A 73 -3.20 -4.25 7.50
C VAL A 73 -1.83 -3.78 7.08
N ASN A 74 -1.19 -4.52 6.18
CA ASN A 74 0.06 -4.07 5.58
C ASN A 74 -0.29 -3.27 4.34
N VAL A 75 0.12 -2.00 4.27
CA VAL A 75 -0.14 -1.14 3.12
C VAL A 75 1.20 -0.74 2.52
N PHE A 76 1.42 -1.13 1.28
CA PHE A 76 2.69 -0.89 0.59
C PHE A 76 2.47 -0.35 -0.80
N LYS A 77 3.51 0.22 -1.38
CA LYS A 77 3.51 0.71 -2.75
C LYS A 77 4.46 -0.16 -3.56
N LEU A 78 4.16 -0.33 -4.83
CA LEU A 78 4.98 -1.15 -5.72
C LEU A 78 5.25 -0.38 -6.99
N ASP A 79 6.53 -0.13 -7.29
CA ASP A 79 6.92 0.56 -8.51
C ASP A 79 6.98 -0.49 -9.62
N LEU A 80 6.08 -0.40 -10.57
CA LEU A 80 5.97 -1.42 -11.61
C LEU A 80 7.15 -1.42 -12.57
N ASP A 81 7.80 -0.28 -12.75
CA ASP A 81 8.96 -0.23 -13.63
C ASP A 81 10.10 -1.05 -13.07
N LYS A 82 10.18 -1.16 -11.76
CA LYS A 82 11.22 -1.93 -11.10
C LYS A 82 10.77 -3.34 -10.76
N ASN A 83 9.48 -3.64 -10.93
CA ASN A 83 8.94 -4.93 -10.55
C ASN A 83 7.98 -5.47 -11.61
N LYS A 84 8.44 -5.45 -12.86
CA LYS A 84 7.62 -5.90 -13.98
C LYS A 84 7.08 -7.33 -13.83
N PRO A 85 7.84 -8.26 -13.27
CA PRO A 85 7.30 -9.61 -13.11
C PRO A 85 6.05 -9.67 -12.24
N VAL A 86 5.98 -8.80 -11.21
CA VAL A 86 4.80 -8.79 -10.35
C VAL A 86 3.60 -8.25 -11.11
N ALA A 87 3.80 -7.20 -11.93
CA ALA A 87 2.73 -6.66 -12.74
C ALA A 87 2.16 -7.72 -13.67
N SER A 88 3.03 -8.47 -14.33
CA SER A 88 2.61 -9.53 -15.24
C SER A 88 1.89 -10.64 -14.52
N ARG A 89 2.37 -10.99 -13.34
CA ARG A 89 1.83 -12.06 -12.55
C ARG A 89 0.35 -11.83 -12.21
N PHE A 90 -0.03 -10.59 -11.99
CA PHE A 90 -1.40 -10.26 -11.62
C PHE A 90 -2.18 -9.54 -12.72
N GLY A 91 -1.59 -9.46 -13.91
CA GLY A 91 -2.30 -8.88 -15.06
C GLY A 91 -2.60 -7.41 -14.94
N ILE A 92 -1.73 -6.66 -14.27
CA ILE A 92 -1.93 -5.22 -14.09
C ILE A 92 -1.61 -4.51 -15.40
N LYS A 93 -2.61 -3.87 -16.01
CA LYS A 93 -2.45 -3.19 -17.29
C LYS A 93 -2.63 -1.69 -17.22
N SER A 94 -3.29 -1.19 -16.21
CA SER A 94 -3.45 0.25 -16.03
C SER A 94 -3.19 0.61 -14.60
N ILE A 95 -2.65 1.80 -14.39
CA ILE A 95 -2.34 2.31 -13.06
C ILE A 95 -2.91 3.71 -12.95
N PRO A 96 -3.24 4.16 -11.73
CA PRO A 96 -2.99 3.46 -10.49
C PRO A 96 -3.92 2.25 -10.34
N ALA A 97 -3.41 1.22 -9.68
CA ALA A 97 -4.19 0.03 -9.38
C ALA A 97 -3.83 -0.42 -7.97
N VAL A 98 -4.83 -0.61 -7.13
CA VAL A 98 -4.59 -1.02 -5.75
C VAL A 98 -5.11 -2.43 -5.60
N MET A 99 -4.21 -3.34 -5.25
CA MET A 99 -4.54 -4.75 -5.09
C MET A 99 -4.74 -5.07 -3.61
N PHE A 100 -5.75 -5.89 -3.33
CA PHE A 100 -6.08 -6.29 -1.97
C PHE A 100 -5.93 -7.80 -1.86
N PHE A 101 -5.04 -8.22 -0.94
CA PHE A 101 -4.75 -9.65 -0.75
C PHE A 101 -5.16 -10.09 0.64
N ARG A 102 -5.61 -11.33 0.73
CA ARG A 102 -5.86 -11.95 2.02
C ARG A 102 -5.50 -13.41 1.93
N ASN A 103 -4.77 -13.91 2.91
CA ASN A 103 -4.32 -15.31 2.96
C ASN A 103 -3.53 -15.68 1.69
N GLY A 104 -2.73 -14.73 1.20
CA GLY A 104 -1.88 -14.96 0.05
C GLY A 104 -2.57 -14.90 -1.30
N GLU A 105 -3.87 -14.57 -1.33
CA GLU A 105 -4.62 -14.53 -2.58
C GLU A 105 -5.11 -13.13 -2.91
N LEU A 106 -5.07 -12.79 -4.20
CA LEU A 106 -5.62 -11.53 -4.67
C LEU A 106 -7.13 -11.60 -4.63
N LYS A 107 -7.76 -10.73 -3.86
CA LYS A 107 -9.21 -10.73 -3.69
C LYS A 107 -9.90 -9.62 -4.45
N GLU A 108 -9.24 -8.50 -4.64
CA GLU A 108 -9.86 -7.34 -5.27
C GLU A 108 -8.80 -6.44 -5.87
N THR A 109 -9.11 -5.78 -6.97
CA THR A 109 -8.23 -4.75 -7.54
C THR A 109 -9.10 -3.54 -7.86
N LEU A 110 -8.73 -2.40 -7.32
CA LEU A 110 -9.42 -1.14 -7.62
C LEU A 110 -8.52 -0.33 -8.54
N THR A 111 -9.00 -0.06 -9.75
CA THR A 111 -8.23 0.65 -10.77
C THR A 111 -8.65 2.10 -10.83
N GLY A 112 -7.68 2.99 -10.98
CA GLY A 112 -7.95 4.41 -11.12
C GLY A 112 -7.96 5.13 -9.80
N VAL A 113 -8.21 6.45 -9.86
CA VAL A 113 -8.27 7.26 -8.67
C VAL A 113 -9.67 7.14 -8.09
N ASN A 114 -9.77 6.39 -7.02
CA ASN A 114 -11.03 6.24 -6.30
C ASN A 114 -11.02 7.14 -5.07
N PRO A 115 -12.18 7.50 -4.53
CA PRO A 115 -12.22 8.26 -3.29
C PRO A 115 -11.60 7.44 -2.16
N TYR A 116 -11.02 8.12 -1.19
CA TYR A 116 -10.41 7.43 -0.06
C TYR A 116 -11.41 6.47 0.61
N ASP A 117 -12.67 6.88 0.71
CA ASP A 117 -13.67 6.05 1.37
C ASP A 117 -13.83 4.70 0.69
N THR A 118 -13.65 4.65 -0.62
CA THR A 118 -13.73 3.38 -1.36
C THR A 118 -12.59 2.46 -0.96
N PHE A 119 -11.37 3.01 -0.89
CA PHE A 119 -10.22 2.20 -0.47
C PHE A 119 -10.39 1.74 0.96
N SER A 120 -10.86 2.62 1.83
CA SER A 120 -11.02 2.30 3.24
C SER A 120 -12.11 1.24 3.44
N ALA A 121 -13.24 1.37 2.77
CA ALA A 121 -14.31 0.41 2.91
C ALA A 121 -13.90 -0.97 2.41
N THR A 122 -13.16 -1.01 1.30
CA THR A 122 -12.69 -2.27 0.76
C THR A 122 -11.72 -2.93 1.74
N THR A 123 -10.81 -2.13 2.32
CA THR A 123 -9.87 -2.64 3.30
C THR A 123 -10.60 -3.21 4.49
N ALA A 124 -11.59 -2.48 5.00
CA ALA A 124 -12.33 -2.93 6.17
C ALA A 124 -13.03 -4.26 5.92
N SER A 125 -13.49 -4.49 4.70
CA SER A 125 -14.20 -5.71 4.38
C SER A 125 -13.29 -6.95 4.50
N PHE A 126 -11.98 -6.77 4.42
CA PHE A 126 -11.06 -7.88 4.54
C PHE A 126 -10.58 -8.12 5.96
N LEU A 127 -11.03 -7.29 6.90
CA LEU A 127 -10.64 -7.46 8.30
C LEU A 127 -11.64 -8.28 9.11
N SER A 128 -12.80 -8.51 8.58
CA SER A 128 -13.84 -9.25 9.32
C SER A 128 -13.90 -10.72 8.93
#